data_0050a2778665f034accec622bee4d188
#
_entry.id   0050a2778665f034accec622bee4d188
#
_cell.length_a   1.000
_cell.length_b   1.000
_cell.length_c   1.000
_cell.angle_alpha   90.00
_cell.angle_beta   90.00
_cell.angle_gamma   90.00
#
_symmetry.space_group_name_H-M   'P 1'
#
loop_
_entity.id
_entity.type
_entity.pdbx_description
1 polymer ?
#
loop_
_entity_poly.entity_id
_entity_poly.type
_entity_poly.pdbx_seq_one_letter_code
_entity_poly.pdbx_strand_id
1 'polypeptide(L)'
;MQGFFLAIVLGLHRRNAQANHVLAIFIALLSLDLLQQIYYAEGFYKTYPQFIFFINLLPLTYGGFLFLYVRTLTQTTALRFRDSCHFAFFILGLIASAPFLVLAGDEKLALLEHMTDNNAPLSIRVFSFVMPLTATIYGLVAYILLQRHSKAGGQKLSWLQIILALNMLIWVVVWLSILAPRYLHQLNMTVIYLLVSLVIYMIGYFSLRQPDVFIRGKLTQDSDQIAEIKKAAELKDATPKYGDNRLPDELREHIWSALETYIHAHAPWRESTLTLAQLADNIGIASHHISQVLNDHHGLSFNDYLNQYRVNAVCTELQKPNDKNLLDIALACGFSSKSSFNAIFKKQTGKTPSEYRKDFNNP
;
A
#
# COMPACT_ATOMS: atom_id res chain seq x y z
N MET A 1 -6.33 3.11 19.85
CA MET A 1 -6.63 1.68 19.61
C MET A 1 -6.55 1.30 18.13
N GLN A 2 -7.26 1.97 17.20
CA GLN A 2 -7.25 1.61 15.77
C GLN A 2 -5.87 1.63 15.12
N GLY A 3 -5.02 2.62 15.45
CA GLY A 3 -3.67 2.68 14.87
C GLY A 3 -2.79 1.48 15.25
N PHE A 4 -2.84 1.03 16.50
CA PHE A 4 -2.10 -0.18 16.90
C PHE A 4 -2.63 -1.44 16.20
N PHE A 5 -3.95 -1.57 16.08
CA PHE A 5 -4.55 -2.67 15.32
C PHE A 5 -4.06 -2.68 13.86
N LEU A 6 -4.08 -1.52 13.20
CA LEU A 6 -3.61 -1.38 11.83
C LEU A 6 -2.11 -1.70 11.71
N ALA A 7 -1.29 -1.25 12.66
CA ALA A 7 0.13 -1.55 12.70
C ALA A 7 0.40 -3.06 12.84
N ILE A 8 -0.35 -3.77 13.68
CA ILE A 8 -0.26 -5.23 13.83
C ILE A 8 -0.65 -5.93 12.52
N VAL A 9 -1.77 -5.56 11.92
CA VAL A 9 -2.25 -6.15 10.67
C VAL A 9 -1.21 -5.98 9.55
N LEU A 10 -0.66 -4.78 9.39
CA LEU A 10 0.38 -4.49 8.40
C LEU A 10 1.69 -5.23 8.69
N GLY A 11 2.11 -5.29 9.96
CA GLY A 11 3.34 -5.97 10.37
C GLY A 11 3.31 -7.50 10.19
N LEU A 12 2.14 -8.11 10.32
CA LEU A 12 1.95 -9.55 10.11
C LEU A 12 1.89 -9.93 8.62
N HIS A 13 1.70 -8.95 7.72
CA HIS A 13 1.55 -9.20 6.30
C HIS A 13 2.91 -9.49 5.65
N ARG A 14 3.14 -10.74 5.20
CA ARG A 14 4.43 -11.20 4.67
C ARG A 14 4.75 -10.66 3.26
N ARG A 15 3.75 -10.30 2.46
CA ARG A 15 3.96 -9.69 1.13
C ARG A 15 4.32 -8.21 1.30
N ASN A 16 5.31 -7.72 0.54
CA ASN A 16 5.92 -6.38 0.71
C ASN A 16 6.41 -6.10 2.16
N ALA A 17 7.00 -7.11 2.78
CA ALA A 17 7.32 -7.11 4.21
C ALA A 17 8.09 -5.86 4.64
N GLN A 18 9.08 -5.39 3.86
CA GLN A 18 9.90 -4.23 4.24
C GLN A 18 9.07 -2.93 4.30
N ALA A 19 8.29 -2.62 3.26
CA ALA A 19 7.46 -1.41 3.25
C ALA A 19 6.39 -1.47 4.34
N ASN A 20 5.73 -2.62 4.49
CA ASN A 20 4.70 -2.81 5.51
C ASN A 20 5.27 -2.73 6.93
N HIS A 21 6.45 -3.27 7.20
CA HIS A 21 7.11 -3.13 8.50
C HIS A 21 7.46 -1.66 8.81
N VAL A 22 8.02 -0.92 7.82
CA VAL A 22 8.31 0.52 7.99
C VAL A 22 7.03 1.30 8.31
N LEU A 23 5.95 1.05 7.55
CA LEU A 23 4.67 1.71 7.77
C LEU A 23 4.03 1.29 9.09
N ALA A 24 4.10 0.01 9.47
CA ALA A 24 3.57 -0.49 10.74
C ALA A 24 4.26 0.18 11.93
N ILE A 25 5.59 0.27 11.92
CA ILE A 25 6.36 0.97 12.96
C ILE A 25 5.96 2.44 12.99
N PHE A 26 5.88 3.12 11.84
CA PHE A 26 5.48 4.52 11.77
C PHE A 26 4.09 4.76 12.39
N ILE A 27 3.08 3.95 12.04
CA ILE A 27 1.73 4.05 12.61
C ILE A 27 1.71 3.75 14.11
N ALA A 28 2.50 2.78 14.57
CA ALA A 28 2.61 2.46 15.99
C ALA A 28 3.19 3.66 16.79
N LEU A 29 4.22 4.32 16.25
CA LEU A 29 4.81 5.51 16.86
C LEU A 29 3.85 6.69 16.89
N LEU A 30 3.10 6.95 15.80
CA LEU A 30 2.05 7.97 15.78
C LEU A 30 0.94 7.67 16.79
N SER A 31 0.58 6.38 16.94
CA SER A 31 -0.45 5.96 17.91
C SER A 31 0.02 6.13 19.36
N LEU A 32 1.31 5.90 19.60
CA LEU A 32 1.93 6.13 20.91
C LEU A 32 1.99 7.61 21.26
N ASP A 33 2.28 8.48 20.29
CA ASP A 33 2.24 9.92 20.44
C ASP A 33 0.83 10.44 20.78
N LEU A 34 -0.22 9.89 20.16
CA LEU A 34 -1.61 10.18 20.53
C LEU A 34 -1.95 9.73 21.95
N LEU A 35 -1.42 8.60 22.41
CA LEU A 35 -1.60 8.16 23.82
C LEU A 35 -0.91 9.10 24.80
N GLN A 36 0.27 9.62 24.44
CA GLN A 36 0.94 10.63 25.26
C GLN A 36 0.10 11.89 25.42
N GLN A 37 -0.65 12.28 24.40
CA GLN A 37 -1.54 13.43 24.53
C GLN A 37 -2.68 13.19 25.54
N ILE A 38 -3.27 12.01 25.52
CA ILE A 38 -4.28 11.63 26.51
C ILE A 38 -3.66 11.66 27.90
N TYR A 39 -2.43 11.14 28.05
CA TYR A 39 -1.69 11.16 29.31
C TYR A 39 -1.52 12.57 29.88
N TYR A 40 -1.21 13.59 29.04
CA TYR A 40 -1.11 14.97 29.48
C TYR A 40 -2.50 15.64 29.65
N ALA A 41 -3.42 15.43 28.74
CA ALA A 41 -4.74 16.07 28.74
C ALA A 41 -5.59 15.64 29.93
N GLU A 42 -5.56 14.35 30.31
CA GLU A 42 -6.31 13.78 31.44
C GLU A 42 -5.56 13.93 32.78
N GLY A 43 -4.38 14.53 32.78
CA GLY A 43 -3.60 14.76 34.00
C GLY A 43 -2.93 13.51 34.56
N PHE A 44 -2.86 12.40 33.85
CA PHE A 44 -2.18 11.18 34.29
C PHE A 44 -0.68 11.39 34.60
N TYR A 45 -0.06 12.44 34.03
CA TYR A 45 1.32 12.81 34.34
C TYR A 45 1.55 13.19 35.82
N LYS A 46 0.49 13.62 36.53
CA LYS A 46 0.55 13.90 37.98
C LYS A 46 0.57 12.61 38.80
N THR A 47 -0.14 11.57 38.33
CA THR A 47 -0.23 10.28 39.01
C THR A 47 0.94 9.36 38.69
N TYR A 48 1.45 9.44 37.47
CA TYR A 48 2.52 8.60 36.96
C TYR A 48 3.69 9.43 36.33
N PRO A 49 4.34 10.29 37.13
CA PRO A 49 5.29 11.27 36.64
C PRO A 49 6.56 10.65 36.01
N GLN A 50 6.87 9.39 36.29
CA GLN A 50 8.01 8.67 35.73
C GLN A 50 8.00 8.62 34.21
N PHE A 51 6.81 8.72 33.55
CA PHE A 51 6.67 8.67 32.10
C PHE A 51 6.77 10.05 31.42
N ILE A 52 6.94 11.13 32.19
CA ILE A 52 7.17 12.47 31.64
C ILE A 52 8.44 12.44 30.78
N PHE A 53 8.43 13.10 29.62
CA PHE A 53 9.49 13.18 28.61
C PHE A 53 9.81 11.88 27.85
N PHE A 54 9.23 10.74 28.18
CA PHE A 54 9.62 9.46 27.60
C PHE A 54 9.39 9.36 26.08
N ILE A 55 8.32 9.99 25.57
CA ILE A 55 7.89 9.89 24.17
C ILE A 55 8.18 11.16 23.35
N ASN A 56 8.53 12.27 24.02
CA ASN A 56 8.66 13.61 23.38
C ASN A 56 9.64 13.67 22.20
N LEU A 57 10.56 12.69 22.06
CA LEU A 57 11.56 12.63 20.98
C LEU A 57 11.09 11.82 19.78
N LEU A 58 9.98 11.08 19.86
CA LEU A 58 9.49 10.25 18.75
C LEU A 58 9.28 11.01 17.45
N PRO A 59 8.80 12.28 17.45
CA PRO A 59 8.64 13.05 16.21
C PRO A 59 9.92 13.22 15.39
N LEU A 60 11.11 13.10 16.00
CA LEU A 60 12.39 13.09 15.27
C LEU A 60 12.54 11.88 14.32
N THR A 61 11.76 10.83 14.53
CA THR A 61 11.82 9.62 13.70
C THR A 61 10.84 9.66 12.53
N TYR A 62 9.78 10.50 12.60
CA TYR A 62 8.63 10.45 11.66
C TYR A 62 9.04 10.72 10.22
N GLY A 63 9.89 11.74 10.01
CA GLY A 63 10.40 12.07 8.68
C GLY A 63 11.21 10.92 8.08
N GLY A 64 12.08 10.29 8.87
CA GLY A 64 12.88 9.14 8.47
C GLY A 64 12.02 7.95 8.04
N PHE A 65 11.04 7.56 8.86
CA PHE A 65 10.12 6.47 8.51
C PHE A 65 9.30 6.77 7.26
N LEU A 66 8.75 7.97 7.13
CA LEU A 66 7.98 8.36 5.96
C LEU A 66 8.82 8.34 4.67
N PHE A 67 10.04 8.86 4.73
CA PHE A 67 10.98 8.80 3.61
C PHE A 67 11.34 7.36 3.24
N LEU A 68 11.70 6.53 4.22
CA LEU A 68 12.04 5.13 3.99
C LEU A 68 10.85 4.35 3.39
N TYR A 69 9.63 4.64 3.85
CA TYR A 69 8.42 4.06 3.27
C TYR A 69 8.24 4.42 1.79
N VAL A 70 8.32 5.73 1.46
CA VAL A 70 8.23 6.18 0.06
C VAL A 70 9.34 5.55 -0.79
N ARG A 71 10.57 5.48 -0.27
CA ARG A 71 11.70 4.86 -0.97
C ARG A 71 11.48 3.37 -1.24
N THR A 72 10.98 2.62 -0.26
CA THR A 72 10.70 1.18 -0.44
C THR A 72 9.58 0.90 -1.42
N LEU A 73 8.66 1.84 -1.64
CA LEU A 73 7.59 1.73 -2.65
C LEU A 73 8.04 2.17 -4.05
N THR A 74 9.01 3.10 -4.14
CA THR A 74 9.40 3.70 -5.42
C THR A 74 10.73 3.18 -5.98
N GLN A 75 11.52 2.51 -5.15
CA GLN A 75 12.83 1.97 -5.51
C GLN A 75 12.93 0.50 -5.09
N THR A 76 13.63 -0.31 -5.91
CA THR A 76 13.87 -1.76 -5.64
C THR A 76 14.89 -2.03 -4.55
N THR A 77 15.53 -0.99 -4.01
CA THR A 77 16.62 -1.15 -3.06
C THR A 77 16.12 -1.60 -1.70
N ALA A 78 16.58 -2.77 -1.27
CA ALA A 78 16.33 -3.27 0.07
C ALA A 78 16.88 -2.31 1.15
N LEU A 79 16.21 -2.26 2.30
CA LEU A 79 16.70 -1.54 3.46
C LEU A 79 18.02 -2.14 3.93
N ARG A 80 19.00 -1.27 4.24
CA ARG A 80 20.34 -1.66 4.72
C ARG A 80 20.59 -1.02 6.09
N PHE A 81 21.54 -1.55 6.82
CA PHE A 81 21.96 -0.98 8.12
C PHE A 81 22.35 0.51 8.01
N ARG A 82 22.88 0.93 6.87
CA ARG A 82 23.20 2.35 6.58
C ARG A 82 21.99 3.28 6.65
N ASP A 83 20.76 2.77 6.49
CA ASP A 83 19.54 3.55 6.56
C ASP A 83 19.20 3.98 7.99
N SER A 84 19.86 3.39 9.00
CA SER A 84 19.79 3.85 10.40
C SER A 84 20.32 5.28 10.59
N CYS A 85 21.14 5.81 9.66
CA CYS A 85 21.60 7.21 9.72
C CYS A 85 20.42 8.21 9.66
N HIS A 86 19.27 7.84 9.11
CA HIS A 86 18.08 8.69 9.10
C HIS A 86 17.50 8.95 10.51
N PHE A 87 17.91 8.15 11.50
CA PHE A 87 17.52 8.28 12.91
C PHE A 87 18.61 8.91 13.79
N ALA A 88 19.70 9.46 13.19
CA ALA A 88 20.80 10.05 13.95
C ALA A 88 20.34 11.20 14.86
N PHE A 89 19.43 12.06 14.41
CA PHE A 89 18.89 13.13 15.25
C PHE A 89 18.09 12.61 16.44
N PHE A 90 17.39 11.50 16.28
CA PHE A 90 16.70 10.83 17.39
C PHE A 90 17.70 10.30 18.43
N ILE A 91 18.78 9.64 17.99
CA ILE A 91 19.84 9.14 18.88
C ILE A 91 20.52 10.31 19.62
N LEU A 92 20.85 11.40 18.89
CA LEU A 92 21.41 12.61 19.51
C LEU A 92 20.44 13.21 20.53
N GLY A 93 19.14 13.24 20.21
CA GLY A 93 18.08 13.68 21.12
C GLY A 93 18.01 12.84 22.39
N LEU A 94 18.09 11.50 22.28
CA LEU A 94 18.13 10.60 23.43
C LEU A 94 19.34 10.87 24.33
N ILE A 95 20.53 11.03 23.75
CA ILE A 95 21.75 11.34 24.50
C ILE A 95 21.61 12.67 25.22
N ALA A 96 21.15 13.72 24.52
CA ALA A 96 20.98 15.05 25.11
C ALA A 96 19.87 15.10 26.18
N SER A 97 18.86 14.24 26.08
CA SER A 97 17.75 14.15 27.04
C SER A 97 17.98 13.13 28.14
N ALA A 98 19.06 12.35 28.08
CA ALA A 98 19.37 11.32 29.09
C ALA A 98 19.34 11.85 30.54
N PRO A 99 19.91 13.04 30.86
CA PRO A 99 19.83 13.59 32.21
C PRO A 99 18.40 13.78 32.71
N PHE A 100 17.44 14.11 31.82
CA PHE A 100 16.03 14.30 32.19
C PHE A 100 15.28 12.98 32.26
N LEU A 101 15.66 12.01 31.47
CA LEU A 101 15.02 10.68 31.42
C LEU A 101 15.26 9.87 32.71
N VAL A 102 16.42 10.07 33.35
CA VAL A 102 16.80 9.35 34.59
C VAL A 102 16.36 10.02 35.89
N LEU A 103 15.79 11.22 35.83
CA LEU A 103 15.24 11.91 37.01
C LEU A 103 14.13 11.09 37.66
N ALA A 104 14.00 11.22 38.98
CA ALA A 104 12.85 10.68 39.71
C ALA A 104 11.56 11.35 39.25
N GLY A 105 10.41 10.66 39.43
CA GLY A 105 9.12 11.16 38.97
C GLY A 105 8.78 12.54 39.51
N ASP A 106 9.01 12.76 40.83
CA ASP A 106 8.74 14.03 41.46
C ASP A 106 9.62 15.16 40.93
N GLU A 107 10.89 14.87 40.62
CA GLU A 107 11.81 15.83 40.00
C GLU A 107 11.37 16.19 38.58
N LYS A 108 10.88 15.21 37.81
CA LYS A 108 10.32 15.43 36.46
C LYS A 108 9.08 16.32 36.52
N LEU A 109 8.20 16.07 37.50
CA LEU A 109 6.99 16.86 37.69
C LEU A 109 7.35 18.30 38.06
N ALA A 110 8.23 18.51 39.05
CA ALA A 110 8.71 19.82 39.43
C ALA A 110 9.36 20.57 38.24
N LEU A 111 10.18 19.86 37.46
CA LEU A 111 10.79 20.43 36.27
C LEU A 111 9.73 20.86 35.22
N LEU A 112 8.71 20.05 35.00
CA LEU A 112 7.63 20.34 34.05
C LEU A 112 6.81 21.55 34.50
N GLU A 113 6.50 21.68 35.80
CA GLU A 113 5.75 22.79 36.38
C GLU A 113 6.53 24.11 36.36
N HIS A 114 7.85 24.06 36.48
CA HIS A 114 8.74 25.21 36.37
C HIS A 114 9.15 25.56 34.95
N MET A 115 8.88 24.70 33.96
CA MET A 115 9.15 24.97 32.58
C MET A 115 8.19 26.02 32.04
N THR A 116 8.71 27.22 31.85
CA THR A 116 8.12 28.26 31.01
C THR A 116 8.90 28.34 29.73
N ASP A 117 8.34 28.97 28.69
CA ASP A 117 9.00 29.10 27.37
C ASP A 117 10.42 29.69 27.48
N ASN A 118 10.68 30.55 28.47
CA ASN A 118 11.96 31.20 28.69
C ASN A 118 12.97 30.39 29.53
N ASN A 119 12.49 29.44 30.35
CA ASN A 119 13.32 28.67 31.29
C ASN A 119 13.52 27.21 30.87
N ALA A 120 12.96 26.79 29.72
CA ALA A 120 13.17 25.46 29.22
C ALA A 120 14.67 25.21 28.93
N PRO A 121 15.21 24.03 29.30
CA PRO A 121 16.58 23.66 29.01
C PRO A 121 16.94 23.85 27.55
N LEU A 122 18.20 24.25 27.27
CA LEU A 122 18.66 24.54 25.92
C LEU A 122 18.42 23.37 24.95
N SER A 123 18.63 22.14 25.41
CA SER A 123 18.36 20.93 24.62
C SER A 123 16.90 20.86 24.16
N ILE A 124 15.93 21.11 25.04
CA ILE A 124 14.51 21.09 24.70
C ILE A 124 14.20 22.17 23.67
N ARG A 125 14.72 23.39 23.85
CA ARG A 125 14.53 24.50 22.91
C ARG A 125 15.14 24.19 21.55
N VAL A 126 16.36 23.65 21.49
CA VAL A 126 17.02 23.25 20.24
C VAL A 126 16.19 22.17 19.51
N PHE A 127 15.76 21.12 20.23
CA PHE A 127 14.99 20.04 19.60
C PHE A 127 13.60 20.49 19.17
N SER A 128 12.97 21.48 19.82
CA SER A 128 11.69 22.04 19.35
C SER A 128 11.77 22.65 17.94
N PHE A 129 12.94 23.13 17.53
CA PHE A 129 13.21 23.60 16.15
C PHE A 129 13.73 22.49 15.23
N VAL A 130 14.58 21.60 15.73
CA VAL A 130 15.17 20.52 14.94
C VAL A 130 14.11 19.52 14.47
N MET A 131 13.12 19.18 15.30
CA MET A 131 12.03 18.26 14.96
C MET A 131 11.25 18.69 13.72
N PRO A 132 10.61 19.87 13.68
CA PRO A 132 9.84 20.30 12.51
C PRO A 132 10.74 20.56 11.30
N LEU A 133 11.98 20.99 11.49
CA LEU A 133 12.94 21.21 10.40
C LEU A 133 13.28 19.89 9.71
N THR A 134 13.70 18.88 10.47
CA THR A 134 14.05 17.57 9.92
C THR A 134 12.85 16.90 9.24
N ALA A 135 11.69 16.93 9.86
CA ALA A 135 10.48 16.33 9.30
C ALA A 135 10.02 17.06 8.02
N THR A 136 10.15 18.38 7.95
CA THR A 136 9.84 19.15 6.74
C THR A 136 10.81 18.78 5.61
N ILE A 137 12.11 18.70 5.89
CA ILE A 137 13.12 18.30 4.89
C ILE A 137 12.82 16.88 4.36
N TYR A 138 12.61 15.92 5.26
CA TYR A 138 12.28 14.54 4.86
C TYR A 138 10.97 14.46 4.06
N GLY A 139 9.94 15.20 4.45
CA GLY A 139 8.68 15.27 3.72
C GLY A 139 8.85 15.82 2.30
N LEU A 140 9.65 16.88 2.11
CA LEU A 140 9.97 17.43 0.79
C LEU A 140 10.77 16.43 -0.06
N VAL A 141 11.78 15.78 0.51
CA VAL A 141 12.58 14.76 -0.20
C VAL A 141 11.71 13.58 -0.61
N ALA A 142 10.83 13.10 0.28
CA ALA A 142 9.88 12.05 -0.03
C ALA A 142 8.91 12.44 -1.16
N TYR A 143 8.41 13.67 -1.15
CA TYR A 143 7.54 14.19 -2.21
C TYR A 143 8.28 14.28 -3.56
N ILE A 144 9.53 14.81 -3.58
CA ILE A 144 10.35 14.87 -4.78
C ILE A 144 10.62 13.47 -5.34
N LEU A 145 10.94 12.50 -4.47
CA LEU A 145 11.18 11.11 -4.87
C LEU A 145 9.93 10.51 -5.53
N LEU A 146 8.76 10.72 -4.93
CA LEU A 146 7.49 10.25 -5.47
C LEU A 146 7.16 10.88 -6.83
N GLN A 147 7.42 12.17 -7.00
CA GLN A 147 7.22 12.89 -8.27
C GLN A 147 8.16 12.38 -9.36
N ARG A 148 9.43 12.13 -9.03
CA ARG A 148 10.41 11.56 -9.97
C ARG A 148 9.98 10.16 -10.43
N HIS A 149 9.51 9.32 -9.52
CA HIS A 149 8.98 7.99 -9.83
C HIS A 149 7.79 8.08 -10.81
N SER A 150 6.83 8.95 -10.54
CA SER A 150 5.67 9.16 -11.42
C SER A 150 6.05 9.67 -12.81
N LYS A 151 7.03 10.60 -12.91
CA LYS A 151 7.52 11.12 -14.20
C LYS A 151 8.33 10.10 -15.01
N ALA A 152 8.98 9.16 -14.34
CA ALA A 152 9.72 8.08 -14.99
C ALA A 152 8.83 6.92 -15.50
N GLY A 153 7.50 7.11 -15.53
CA GLY A 153 6.56 6.08 -15.99
C GLY A 153 6.15 5.07 -14.90
N GLY A 154 6.56 5.31 -13.65
CA GLY A 154 6.12 4.49 -12.53
C GLY A 154 4.64 4.67 -12.20
N GLN A 155 4.08 3.74 -11.45
CA GLN A 155 2.68 3.78 -11.06
C GLN A 155 2.34 5.07 -10.30
N LYS A 156 1.24 5.73 -10.68
CA LYS A 156 0.75 6.93 -10.01
C LYS A 156 0.16 6.58 -8.63
N LEU A 157 0.90 6.87 -7.57
CA LEU A 157 0.50 6.64 -6.18
C LEU A 157 -0.20 7.88 -5.60
N SER A 158 -1.37 8.23 -6.16
CA SER A 158 -2.12 9.44 -5.77
C SER A 158 -2.53 9.46 -4.29
N TRP A 159 -2.83 8.31 -3.71
CA TRP A 159 -3.12 8.17 -2.30
C TRP A 159 -1.93 8.57 -1.40
N LEU A 160 -0.70 8.22 -1.80
CA LEU A 160 0.51 8.56 -1.07
C LEU A 160 0.81 10.06 -1.16
N GLN A 161 0.46 10.71 -2.28
CA GLN A 161 0.53 12.18 -2.40
C GLN A 161 -0.40 12.87 -1.39
N ILE A 162 -1.60 12.34 -1.16
CA ILE A 162 -2.55 12.85 -0.15
C ILE A 162 -1.96 12.71 1.26
N ILE A 163 -1.39 11.54 1.60
CA ILE A 163 -0.77 11.32 2.90
C ILE A 163 0.42 12.27 3.12
N LEU A 164 1.27 12.44 2.11
CA LEU A 164 2.39 13.39 2.18
C LEU A 164 1.91 14.83 2.34
N ALA A 165 0.85 15.24 1.63
CA ALA A 165 0.27 16.58 1.75
C ALA A 165 -0.29 16.81 3.15
N LEU A 166 -1.02 15.85 3.72
CA LEU A 166 -1.53 15.92 5.10
C LEU A 166 -0.37 15.98 6.12
N ASN A 167 0.68 15.19 5.92
CA ASN A 167 1.87 15.25 6.77
C ASN A 167 2.55 16.63 6.69
N MET A 168 2.71 17.21 5.50
CA MET A 168 3.26 18.56 5.35
C MET A 168 2.38 19.62 6.00
N LEU A 169 1.04 19.47 5.95
CA LEU A 169 0.11 20.37 6.64
C LEU A 169 0.31 20.35 8.15
N ILE A 170 0.55 19.17 8.75
CA ILE A 170 0.87 19.06 10.19
C ILE A 170 2.09 19.93 10.51
N TRP A 171 3.16 19.81 9.74
CA TRP A 171 4.39 20.58 10.00
C TRP A 171 4.23 22.09 9.76
N VAL A 172 3.38 22.49 8.80
CA VAL A 172 3.00 23.91 8.64
C VAL A 172 2.32 24.42 9.90
N VAL A 173 1.36 23.67 10.47
CA VAL A 173 0.69 24.05 11.74
C VAL A 173 1.70 24.11 12.89
N VAL A 174 2.64 23.16 12.99
CA VAL A 174 3.71 23.19 14.00
C VAL A 174 4.58 24.44 13.85
N TRP A 175 5.02 24.77 12.61
CA TRP A 175 5.79 25.97 12.36
C TRP A 175 5.04 27.27 12.73
N LEU A 176 3.74 27.34 12.40
CA LEU A 176 2.90 28.47 12.80
C LEU A 176 2.80 28.59 14.32
N SER A 177 2.74 27.47 15.05
CA SER A 177 2.73 27.46 16.52
C SER A 177 4.01 28.03 17.11
N ILE A 178 5.15 27.73 16.50
CA ILE A 178 6.46 28.21 16.96
C ILE A 178 6.64 29.71 16.65
N LEU A 179 6.20 30.13 15.44
CA LEU A 179 6.41 31.51 14.96
C LEU A 179 5.38 32.51 15.53
N ALA A 180 4.18 32.05 15.86
CA ALA A 180 3.08 32.89 16.36
C ALA A 180 2.44 32.31 17.65
N PRO A 181 3.22 32.06 18.71
CA PRO A 181 2.74 31.39 19.93
C PRO A 181 1.60 32.15 20.62
N ARG A 182 1.61 33.48 20.53
CA ARG A 182 0.66 34.35 21.21
C ARG A 182 -0.80 34.20 20.73
N TYR A 183 -0.99 33.80 19.47
CA TYR A 183 -2.31 33.74 18.81
C TYR A 183 -2.87 32.32 18.66
N LEU A 184 -2.01 31.31 18.72
CA LEU A 184 -2.35 29.99 18.23
C LEU A 184 -2.09 28.85 19.23
N HIS A 185 -1.57 29.12 20.45
CA HIS A 185 -1.03 28.06 21.33
C HIS A 185 -2.05 26.96 21.69
N GLN A 186 -3.27 27.32 22.10
CA GLN A 186 -4.28 26.31 22.50
C GLN A 186 -4.96 25.63 21.31
N LEU A 187 -5.18 26.35 20.22
CA LEU A 187 -5.83 25.80 19.01
C LEU A 187 -4.94 24.79 18.29
N ASN A 188 -3.63 24.97 18.38
CA ASN A 188 -2.64 24.24 17.59
C ASN A 188 -2.50 22.77 18.00
N MET A 189 -2.46 22.46 19.27
CA MET A 189 -2.27 21.08 19.73
C MET A 189 -3.46 20.22 19.32
N THR A 190 -4.68 20.68 19.51
CA THR A 190 -5.90 19.95 19.10
C THR A 190 -5.91 19.71 17.59
N VAL A 191 -5.58 20.72 16.77
CA VAL A 191 -5.54 20.60 15.30
C VAL A 191 -4.46 19.63 14.86
N ILE A 192 -3.27 19.67 15.46
CA ILE A 192 -2.18 18.72 15.14
C ILE A 192 -2.64 17.28 15.36
N TYR A 193 -3.25 16.98 16.51
CA TYR A 193 -3.68 15.61 16.83
C TYR A 193 -4.87 15.13 16.01
N LEU A 194 -5.78 16.03 15.62
CA LEU A 194 -6.82 15.72 14.63
C LEU A 194 -6.21 15.38 13.27
N LEU A 195 -5.22 16.11 12.82
CA LEU A 195 -4.52 15.82 11.55
C LEU A 195 -3.73 14.52 11.62
N VAL A 196 -3.04 14.23 12.73
CA VAL A 196 -2.35 12.94 12.94
C VAL A 196 -3.35 11.79 12.92
N SER A 197 -4.49 11.93 13.61
CA SER A 197 -5.56 10.93 13.57
C SER A 197 -6.09 10.72 12.15
N LEU A 198 -6.29 11.80 11.40
CA LEU A 198 -6.73 11.75 10.00
C LEU A 198 -5.71 11.00 9.12
N VAL A 199 -4.41 11.20 9.32
CA VAL A 199 -3.36 10.46 8.58
C VAL A 199 -3.49 8.96 8.85
N ILE A 200 -3.65 8.54 10.12
CA ILE A 200 -3.82 7.13 10.47
C ILE A 200 -5.08 6.55 9.80
N TYR A 201 -6.21 7.29 9.84
CA TYR A 201 -7.45 6.87 9.17
C TYR A 201 -7.29 6.75 7.66
N MET A 202 -6.62 7.71 7.02
CA MET A 202 -6.37 7.68 5.58
C MET A 202 -5.48 6.50 5.18
N ILE A 203 -4.44 6.19 5.94
CA ILE A 203 -3.63 4.99 5.70
C ILE A 203 -4.49 3.74 5.80
N GLY A 204 -5.33 3.62 6.84
CA GLY A 204 -6.27 2.50 6.99
C GLY A 204 -7.26 2.39 5.83
N TYR A 205 -7.86 3.49 5.42
CA TYR A 205 -8.80 3.56 4.30
C TYR A 205 -8.14 3.11 2.98
N PHE A 206 -6.95 3.64 2.67
CA PHE A 206 -6.25 3.27 1.44
C PHE A 206 -5.73 1.84 1.46
N SER A 207 -5.35 1.30 2.63
CA SER A 207 -4.96 -0.11 2.74
C SER A 207 -6.11 -1.07 2.41
N LEU A 208 -7.34 -0.68 2.71
CA LEU A 208 -8.55 -1.44 2.34
C LEU A 208 -8.93 -1.28 0.86
N ARG A 209 -8.78 -0.05 0.31
CA ARG A 209 -9.16 0.25 -1.07
C ARG A 209 -8.16 -0.19 -2.13
N GLN A 210 -6.89 -0.29 -1.76
CA GLN A 210 -5.79 -0.67 -2.66
C GLN A 210 -4.98 -1.81 -2.06
N PRO A 211 -5.60 -2.99 -1.88
CA PRO A 211 -4.92 -4.15 -1.32
C PRO A 211 -3.69 -4.54 -2.13
N ASP A 212 -3.66 -4.27 -3.44
CA ASP A 212 -2.54 -4.59 -4.31
C ASP A 212 -1.24 -3.89 -3.89
N VAL A 213 -1.29 -2.66 -3.40
CA VAL A 213 -0.10 -1.94 -2.92
C VAL A 213 0.38 -2.47 -1.57
N PHE A 214 -0.56 -2.78 -0.67
CA PHE A 214 -0.26 -3.20 0.71
C PHE A 214 -0.07 -4.72 0.80
N ILE A 215 -0.79 -5.50 -0.02
CA ILE A 215 -0.83 -6.96 0.04
C ILE A 215 0.07 -7.59 -1.03
N ARG A 216 0.16 -7.03 -2.24
CA ARG A 216 0.85 -7.65 -3.38
C ARG A 216 2.32 -7.30 -3.55
N GLY A 217 2.85 -6.30 -2.90
CA GLY A 217 4.29 -6.04 -2.77
C GLY A 217 5.17 -6.23 -4.00
N LYS A 218 4.70 -5.84 -5.21
CA LYS A 218 5.48 -5.93 -6.44
C LYS A 218 5.14 -4.79 -7.41
N LEU A 219 5.61 -3.58 -7.08
CA LEU A 219 5.71 -2.54 -8.11
C LEU A 219 7.08 -2.54 -8.82
N THR A 220 8.02 -3.35 -8.36
CA THR A 220 9.43 -3.23 -8.76
C THR A 220 10.08 -4.52 -9.25
N GLN A 221 9.58 -5.70 -8.88
CA GLN A 221 10.17 -6.95 -9.39
C GLN A 221 9.90 -7.18 -10.90
N ASP A 222 8.75 -6.67 -11.40
CA ASP A 222 8.44 -6.79 -12.83
C ASP A 222 9.34 -5.91 -13.70
N SER A 223 9.79 -4.73 -13.19
CA SER A 223 10.72 -3.86 -13.93
C SER A 223 12.14 -4.40 -13.97
N ASP A 224 12.60 -5.13 -12.95
CA ASP A 224 13.96 -5.67 -12.93
C ASP A 224 14.09 -6.97 -13.74
N GLN A 225 13.06 -7.83 -13.69
CA GLN A 225 12.99 -8.98 -14.61
C GLN A 225 12.84 -8.53 -16.07
N ILE A 226 12.06 -7.47 -16.33
CA ILE A 226 11.97 -6.85 -17.66
C ILE A 226 13.31 -6.22 -18.06
N ALA A 227 14.03 -5.58 -17.13
CA ALA A 227 15.37 -5.02 -17.39
C ALA A 227 16.41 -6.11 -17.61
N GLU A 228 16.37 -7.25 -16.90
CA GLU A 228 17.23 -8.41 -17.15
C GLU A 228 16.88 -9.12 -18.46
N ILE A 229 15.60 -9.29 -18.77
CA ILE A 229 15.14 -9.85 -20.04
C ILE A 229 15.46 -8.90 -21.20
N LYS A 230 15.29 -7.58 -21.03
CA LYS A 230 15.75 -6.58 -22.01
C LYS A 230 17.26 -6.61 -22.19
N LYS A 231 18.03 -6.69 -21.10
CA LYS A 231 19.49 -6.75 -21.15
C LYS A 231 20.00 -8.07 -21.77
N ALA A 232 19.28 -9.17 -21.57
CA ALA A 232 19.56 -10.44 -22.23
C ALA A 232 19.16 -10.45 -23.73
N ALA A 233 18.11 -9.70 -24.09
CA ALA A 233 17.69 -9.50 -25.49
C ALA A 233 18.59 -8.48 -26.22
N GLU A 234 19.04 -7.41 -25.53
CA GLU A 234 19.98 -6.42 -26.08
C GLU A 234 21.39 -6.97 -26.34
N LEU A 235 21.75 -8.06 -25.63
CA LEU A 235 23.03 -8.77 -25.89
C LEU A 235 23.00 -9.70 -27.14
N LYS A 236 21.82 -9.90 -27.74
CA LYS A 236 21.66 -10.74 -28.91
C LYS A 236 21.42 -10.01 -30.25
N ASP A 237 21.05 -8.72 -30.22
CA ASP A 237 20.84 -7.97 -31.47
C ASP A 237 21.30 -6.50 -31.34
N ALA A 238 22.50 -6.27 -31.88
CA ALA A 238 22.98 -4.93 -32.19
C ALA A 238 22.42 -4.49 -33.56
N THR A 239 21.19 -3.97 -33.59
CA THR A 239 20.76 -3.04 -34.66
C THR A 239 19.53 -2.22 -34.21
N PRO A 240 19.52 -0.89 -34.45
CA PRO A 240 18.47 -0.04 -33.97
C PRO A 240 17.31 0.06 -34.95
N LYS A 241 16.07 -0.16 -34.50
CA LYS A 241 14.91 0.43 -35.17
C LYS A 241 13.75 0.72 -34.23
N TYR A 242 13.28 1.93 -34.28
CA TYR A 242 12.06 2.47 -33.66
C TYR A 242 10.81 1.63 -33.97
N GLY A 243 9.98 1.40 -32.94
CA GLY A 243 8.56 1.07 -33.10
C GLY A 243 8.25 -0.40 -33.26
N ASP A 244 8.14 -1.15 -32.20
CA ASP A 244 7.04 -2.07 -31.93
C ASP A 244 7.22 -2.68 -30.53
N ASN A 245 6.29 -2.41 -29.64
CA ASN A 245 6.30 -2.95 -28.26
C ASN A 245 5.67 -4.36 -28.24
N ARG A 246 5.81 -5.13 -29.33
CA ARG A 246 5.27 -6.49 -29.46
C ARG A 246 6.22 -7.51 -28.87
N LEU A 247 5.65 -8.44 -28.11
CA LEU A 247 6.36 -9.62 -27.63
C LEU A 247 6.91 -10.42 -28.83
N PRO A 248 8.13 -10.97 -28.77
CA PRO A 248 8.61 -11.91 -29.74
C PRO A 248 7.63 -13.08 -29.93
N ASP A 249 7.47 -13.57 -31.17
CA ASP A 249 6.50 -14.61 -31.50
C ASP A 249 6.69 -15.88 -30.67
N GLU A 250 7.94 -16.33 -30.49
CA GLU A 250 8.27 -17.50 -29.67
C GLU A 250 7.85 -17.34 -28.21
N LEU A 251 8.01 -16.14 -27.64
CA LEU A 251 7.62 -15.85 -26.28
C LEU A 251 6.10 -15.79 -26.13
N ARG A 252 5.40 -15.26 -27.14
CA ARG A 252 3.93 -15.26 -27.18
C ARG A 252 3.36 -16.67 -27.18
N GLU A 253 3.87 -17.54 -28.04
CA GLU A 253 3.48 -18.95 -28.14
C GLU A 253 3.73 -19.68 -26.81
N HIS A 254 4.89 -19.43 -26.20
CA HIS A 254 5.21 -20.03 -24.90
C HIS A 254 4.24 -19.59 -23.80
N ILE A 255 3.92 -18.28 -23.71
CA ILE A 255 2.96 -17.74 -22.75
C ILE A 255 1.57 -18.31 -22.99
N TRP A 256 1.15 -18.37 -24.26
CA TRP A 256 -0.13 -18.95 -24.63
C TRP A 256 -0.25 -20.42 -24.23
N SER A 257 0.76 -21.21 -24.58
CA SER A 257 0.83 -22.63 -24.23
C SER A 257 0.79 -22.87 -22.72
N ALA A 258 1.53 -22.07 -21.95
CA ALA A 258 1.52 -22.14 -20.49
C ALA A 258 0.15 -21.77 -19.90
N LEU A 259 -0.50 -20.73 -20.43
CA LEU A 259 -1.83 -20.30 -20.06
C LEU A 259 -2.88 -21.38 -20.31
N GLU A 260 -2.92 -21.95 -21.52
CA GLU A 260 -3.85 -23.02 -21.90
C GLU A 260 -3.63 -24.29 -21.06
N THR A 261 -2.38 -24.69 -20.88
CA THR A 261 -2.05 -25.85 -20.03
C THR A 261 -2.58 -25.67 -18.61
N TYR A 262 -2.38 -24.49 -18.02
CA TYR A 262 -2.85 -24.21 -16.68
C TYR A 262 -4.38 -24.16 -16.58
N ILE A 263 -5.05 -23.50 -17.52
CA ILE A 263 -6.52 -23.38 -17.59
C ILE A 263 -7.18 -24.77 -17.69
N HIS A 264 -6.63 -25.64 -18.53
CA HIS A 264 -7.17 -27.00 -18.71
C HIS A 264 -6.88 -27.91 -17.50
N ALA A 265 -5.70 -27.81 -16.90
CA ALA A 265 -5.32 -28.64 -15.77
C ALA A 265 -6.06 -28.32 -14.47
N HIS A 266 -6.31 -27.01 -14.20
CA HIS A 266 -6.80 -26.56 -12.91
C HIS A 266 -8.23 -26.00 -12.94
N ALA A 267 -8.81 -25.75 -14.13
CA ALA A 267 -10.12 -25.13 -14.33
C ALA A 267 -10.37 -23.88 -13.45
N PRO A 268 -9.41 -22.93 -13.37
CA PRO A 268 -9.47 -21.80 -12.44
C PRO A 268 -10.61 -20.84 -12.75
N TRP A 269 -11.20 -20.90 -13.95
CA TRP A 269 -12.37 -20.14 -14.36
C TRP A 269 -13.61 -20.43 -13.51
N ARG A 270 -13.64 -21.53 -12.75
CA ARG A 270 -14.72 -21.84 -11.79
C ARG A 270 -14.73 -20.92 -10.59
N GLU A 271 -13.62 -20.30 -10.28
CA GLU A 271 -13.56 -19.29 -9.22
C GLU A 271 -14.11 -17.96 -9.73
N SER A 272 -15.26 -17.52 -9.16
CA SER A 272 -15.97 -16.30 -9.60
C SER A 272 -15.18 -15.01 -9.37
N THR A 273 -14.24 -15.03 -8.43
CA THR A 273 -13.40 -13.87 -8.02
C THR A 273 -12.01 -13.90 -8.63
N LEU A 274 -11.70 -14.87 -9.52
CA LEU A 274 -10.38 -14.96 -10.15
C LEU A 274 -10.02 -13.68 -10.90
N THR A 275 -8.86 -13.13 -10.57
CA THR A 275 -8.29 -11.96 -11.25
C THR A 275 -7.14 -12.36 -12.17
N LEU A 276 -6.86 -11.50 -13.19
CA LEU A 276 -5.71 -11.71 -14.07
C LEU A 276 -4.39 -11.81 -13.29
N ALA A 277 -4.25 -11.05 -12.21
CA ALA A 277 -3.05 -11.09 -11.40
C ALA A 277 -2.89 -12.40 -10.61
N GLN A 278 -4.00 -12.99 -10.10
CA GLN A 278 -3.97 -14.31 -9.45
C GLN A 278 -3.61 -15.41 -10.45
N LEU A 279 -4.17 -15.36 -11.66
CA LEU A 279 -3.83 -16.29 -12.72
C LEU A 279 -2.36 -16.18 -13.10
N ALA A 280 -1.87 -14.97 -13.27
CA ALA A 280 -0.48 -14.65 -13.59
C ALA A 280 0.50 -15.17 -12.52
N ASP A 281 0.18 -14.96 -11.24
CA ASP A 281 0.95 -15.47 -10.11
C ASP A 281 1.01 -17.01 -10.09
N ASN A 282 -0.09 -17.67 -10.42
CA ASN A 282 -0.18 -19.14 -10.43
C ASN A 282 0.64 -19.77 -11.58
N ILE A 283 0.72 -19.07 -12.72
CA ILE A 283 1.48 -19.53 -13.89
C ILE A 283 2.94 -19.08 -13.84
N GLY A 284 3.27 -18.08 -12.99
CA GLY A 284 4.60 -17.48 -12.90
C GLY A 284 4.93 -16.54 -14.06
N ILE A 285 3.92 -15.98 -14.74
CA ILE A 285 4.04 -15.07 -15.88
C ILE A 285 3.44 -13.71 -15.49
N ALA A 286 4.10 -12.62 -15.92
CA ALA A 286 3.62 -11.28 -15.63
C ALA A 286 2.24 -11.01 -16.25
N SER A 287 1.32 -10.39 -15.48
CA SER A 287 -0.07 -10.18 -15.90
C SER A 287 -0.21 -9.34 -17.19
N HIS A 288 0.73 -8.40 -17.42
CA HIS A 288 0.70 -7.59 -18.63
C HIS A 288 1.05 -8.41 -19.88
N HIS A 289 1.93 -9.40 -19.78
CA HIS A 289 2.24 -10.31 -20.88
C HIS A 289 1.05 -11.21 -21.22
N ILE A 290 0.37 -11.76 -20.20
CA ILE A 290 -0.87 -12.52 -20.44
C ILE A 290 -1.93 -11.63 -21.07
N SER A 291 -2.11 -10.39 -20.57
CA SER A 291 -3.04 -9.43 -21.16
C SER A 291 -2.70 -9.10 -22.60
N GLN A 292 -1.41 -8.90 -22.90
CA GLN A 292 -0.95 -8.61 -24.27
C GLN A 292 -1.19 -9.80 -25.21
N VAL A 293 -0.87 -11.02 -24.79
CA VAL A 293 -1.11 -12.23 -25.56
C VAL A 293 -2.60 -12.44 -25.84
N LEU A 294 -3.47 -12.24 -24.83
CA LEU A 294 -4.92 -12.33 -24.99
C LEU A 294 -5.45 -11.29 -26.00
N ASN A 295 -4.98 -10.05 -25.92
CA ASN A 295 -5.43 -8.98 -26.80
C ASN A 295 -4.85 -9.10 -28.22
N ASP A 296 -3.55 -9.35 -28.35
CA ASP A 296 -2.86 -9.34 -29.64
C ASP A 296 -3.13 -10.60 -30.48
N HIS A 297 -3.30 -11.77 -29.83
CA HIS A 297 -3.53 -13.05 -30.52
C HIS A 297 -5.00 -13.37 -30.73
N HIS A 298 -5.86 -12.99 -29.78
CA HIS A 298 -7.26 -13.44 -29.76
C HIS A 298 -8.27 -12.30 -29.73
N GLY A 299 -7.81 -11.03 -29.61
CA GLY A 299 -8.70 -9.88 -29.50
C GLY A 299 -9.60 -9.93 -28.26
N LEU A 300 -9.19 -10.69 -27.24
CA LEU A 300 -10.02 -10.95 -26.06
C LEU A 300 -9.50 -10.19 -24.83
N SER A 301 -10.41 -9.64 -24.06
CA SER A 301 -10.08 -9.27 -22.69
C SER A 301 -9.96 -10.52 -21.81
N PHE A 302 -9.25 -10.41 -20.67
CA PHE A 302 -9.15 -11.49 -19.70
C PHE A 302 -10.53 -12.02 -19.24
N ASN A 303 -11.47 -11.10 -19.03
CA ASN A 303 -12.82 -11.46 -18.64
C ASN A 303 -13.59 -12.19 -19.76
N ASP A 304 -13.41 -11.76 -21.01
CA ASP A 304 -14.06 -12.45 -22.14
C ASP A 304 -13.46 -13.84 -22.34
N TYR A 305 -12.14 -14.01 -22.17
CA TYR A 305 -11.45 -15.28 -22.20
C TYR A 305 -11.98 -16.26 -21.13
N LEU A 306 -12.06 -15.85 -19.87
CA LEU A 306 -12.62 -16.69 -18.80
C LEU A 306 -14.11 -17.02 -19.04
N ASN A 307 -14.87 -16.04 -19.54
CA ASN A 307 -16.29 -16.23 -19.79
C ASN A 307 -16.55 -17.22 -20.91
N GLN A 308 -15.65 -17.39 -21.89
CA GLN A 308 -15.77 -18.46 -22.88
C GLN A 308 -15.73 -19.84 -22.24
N TYR A 309 -14.78 -20.09 -21.34
CA TYR A 309 -14.71 -21.36 -20.60
C TYR A 309 -15.92 -21.58 -19.71
N ARG A 310 -16.39 -20.52 -19.02
CA ARG A 310 -17.58 -20.60 -18.16
C ARG A 310 -18.85 -20.96 -18.97
N VAL A 311 -19.06 -20.28 -20.11
CA VAL A 311 -20.22 -20.58 -20.98
C VAL A 311 -20.12 -21.96 -21.56
N ASN A 312 -18.96 -22.40 -22.04
CA ASN A 312 -18.76 -23.75 -22.57
C ASN A 312 -19.05 -24.83 -21.51
N ALA A 313 -18.62 -24.57 -20.25
CA ALA A 313 -18.93 -25.48 -19.15
C ALA A 313 -20.41 -25.52 -18.84
N VAL A 314 -21.12 -24.39 -18.86
CA VAL A 314 -22.59 -24.36 -18.71
C VAL A 314 -23.28 -25.10 -19.85
N CYS A 315 -22.86 -24.87 -21.11
CA CYS A 315 -23.41 -25.60 -22.24
C CYS A 315 -23.27 -27.12 -22.08
N THR A 316 -22.10 -27.57 -21.62
CA THR A 316 -21.84 -28.99 -21.35
C THR A 316 -22.76 -29.55 -20.23
N GLU A 317 -22.97 -28.77 -19.16
CA GLU A 317 -23.88 -29.19 -18.09
C GLU A 317 -25.36 -29.17 -18.50
N LEU A 318 -25.77 -28.23 -19.36
CA LEU A 318 -27.15 -28.16 -19.86
C LEU A 318 -27.51 -29.27 -20.84
N GLN A 319 -26.52 -29.90 -21.47
CA GLN A 319 -26.71 -31.09 -22.37
C GLN A 319 -26.91 -32.37 -21.60
N LYS A 320 -26.54 -32.41 -20.31
CA LYS A 320 -26.75 -33.57 -19.47
C LYS A 320 -28.20 -33.61 -18.94
N PRO A 321 -28.85 -34.75 -18.89
CA PRO A 321 -30.16 -34.84 -18.22
C PRO A 321 -29.98 -34.54 -16.72
N ASN A 322 -30.43 -33.40 -16.29
CA ASN A 322 -30.39 -32.98 -14.89
C ASN A 322 -31.53 -32.01 -14.57
N ASP A 323 -32.03 -32.07 -13.33
CA ASP A 323 -33.06 -31.18 -12.79
C ASP A 323 -32.52 -29.96 -12.06
N LYS A 324 -31.21 -29.70 -12.19
CA LYS A 324 -30.56 -28.57 -11.49
C LYS A 324 -31.11 -27.22 -11.98
N ASN A 325 -31.23 -26.27 -11.06
CA ASN A 325 -31.58 -24.90 -11.39
C ASN A 325 -30.50 -24.28 -12.27
N LEU A 326 -30.90 -23.49 -13.27
CA LEU A 326 -29.99 -22.78 -14.16
C LEU A 326 -28.99 -21.86 -13.39
N LEU A 327 -29.45 -21.26 -12.29
CA LEU A 327 -28.57 -20.41 -11.47
C LEU A 327 -27.51 -21.25 -10.74
N ASP A 328 -27.87 -22.42 -10.23
CA ASP A 328 -26.93 -23.29 -9.52
C ASP A 328 -25.85 -23.81 -10.47
N ILE A 329 -26.23 -24.16 -11.72
CA ILE A 329 -25.28 -24.53 -12.77
C ILE A 329 -24.33 -23.35 -13.08
N ALA A 330 -24.87 -22.12 -13.22
CA ALA A 330 -24.08 -20.94 -13.53
C ALA A 330 -23.07 -20.62 -12.40
N LEU A 331 -23.50 -20.68 -11.14
CA LEU A 331 -22.64 -20.45 -9.97
C LEU A 331 -21.53 -21.52 -9.88
N ALA A 332 -21.85 -22.78 -10.12
CA ALA A 332 -20.87 -23.87 -10.16
C ALA A 332 -19.86 -23.73 -11.32
N CYS A 333 -20.22 -23.03 -12.38
CA CYS A 333 -19.37 -22.69 -13.51
C CYS A 333 -18.66 -21.33 -13.36
N GLY A 334 -18.68 -20.72 -12.17
CA GLY A 334 -17.87 -19.54 -11.84
C GLY A 334 -18.54 -18.18 -12.15
N PHE A 335 -19.83 -18.13 -12.47
CA PHE A 335 -20.55 -16.87 -12.54
C PHE A 335 -20.88 -16.34 -11.14
N SER A 336 -20.75 -15.03 -10.95
CA SER A 336 -21.01 -14.38 -9.65
C SER A 336 -22.47 -13.95 -9.46
N SER A 337 -23.27 -13.86 -10.54
CA SER A 337 -24.67 -13.41 -10.48
C SER A 337 -25.49 -13.90 -11.67
N LYS A 338 -26.82 -14.01 -11.46
CA LYS A 338 -27.79 -14.37 -12.50
C LYS A 338 -27.83 -13.37 -13.66
N SER A 339 -27.69 -12.07 -13.37
CA SER A 339 -27.73 -11.01 -14.38
C SER A 339 -26.52 -11.08 -15.31
N SER A 340 -25.31 -11.20 -14.73
CA SER A 340 -24.06 -11.39 -15.47
C SER A 340 -24.09 -12.65 -16.34
N PHE A 341 -24.52 -13.78 -15.76
CA PHE A 341 -24.67 -15.05 -16.45
C PHE A 341 -25.58 -14.91 -17.69
N ASN A 342 -26.82 -14.42 -17.52
CA ASN A 342 -27.77 -14.32 -18.62
C ASN A 342 -27.26 -13.43 -19.77
N ALA A 343 -26.65 -12.27 -19.44
CA ALA A 343 -26.14 -11.34 -20.42
C ALA A 343 -24.98 -11.95 -21.23
N ILE A 344 -24.01 -12.57 -20.54
CA ILE A 344 -22.81 -13.15 -21.16
C ILE A 344 -23.18 -14.39 -21.97
N PHE A 345 -24.03 -15.27 -21.42
CA PHE A 345 -24.45 -16.49 -22.10
C PHE A 345 -25.20 -16.15 -23.40
N LYS A 346 -26.15 -15.19 -23.36
CA LYS A 346 -26.87 -14.74 -24.56
C LYS A 346 -25.93 -14.08 -25.57
N LYS A 347 -24.95 -13.29 -25.11
CA LYS A 347 -23.94 -12.66 -25.98
C LYS A 347 -23.13 -13.70 -26.76
N GLN A 348 -22.75 -14.80 -26.11
CA GLN A 348 -21.86 -15.82 -26.71
C GLN A 348 -22.61 -16.91 -27.50
N THR A 349 -23.81 -17.30 -27.07
CA THR A 349 -24.57 -18.41 -27.69
C THR A 349 -25.70 -17.95 -28.59
N GLY A 350 -26.05 -16.64 -28.55
CA GLY A 350 -27.20 -16.08 -29.26
C GLY A 350 -28.55 -16.40 -28.60
N LYS A 351 -28.63 -17.31 -27.65
CA LYS A 351 -29.86 -17.80 -26.98
C LYS A 351 -29.78 -17.55 -25.47
N THR A 352 -30.96 -17.42 -24.84
CA THR A 352 -30.98 -17.42 -23.38
C THR A 352 -30.69 -18.83 -22.83
N PRO A 353 -30.19 -18.97 -21.59
CA PRO A 353 -29.94 -20.29 -20.99
C PRO A 353 -31.17 -21.19 -20.96
N SER A 354 -32.36 -20.61 -20.78
CA SER A 354 -33.63 -21.34 -20.78
C SER A 354 -34.03 -21.85 -22.18
N GLU A 355 -33.82 -21.05 -23.20
CA GLU A 355 -34.05 -21.42 -24.61
C GLU A 355 -33.05 -22.51 -25.00
N TYR A 356 -31.78 -22.34 -24.68
CA TYR A 356 -30.72 -23.30 -24.98
C TYR A 356 -31.01 -24.67 -24.34
N ARG A 357 -31.47 -24.71 -23.09
CA ARG A 357 -31.87 -25.96 -22.40
C ARG A 357 -33.06 -26.66 -23.05
N LYS A 358 -34.03 -25.89 -23.53
CA LYS A 358 -35.23 -26.45 -24.21
C LYS A 358 -34.87 -27.13 -25.53
N ASP A 359 -33.91 -26.61 -26.27
CA ASP A 359 -33.48 -27.18 -27.54
C ASP A 359 -32.87 -28.57 -27.40
N PHE A 360 -32.33 -28.93 -26.23
CA PHE A 360 -31.76 -30.25 -25.95
C PHE A 360 -32.71 -31.19 -25.25
N ASN A 361 -33.71 -30.66 -24.55
CA ASN A 361 -34.71 -31.50 -23.84
C ASN A 361 -35.95 -31.81 -24.67
N ASN A 362 -36.11 -31.24 -25.86
CA ASN A 362 -37.16 -31.53 -26.85
C ASN A 362 -36.47 -31.70 -28.22
N PRO A 363 -36.01 -32.93 -28.56
CA PRO A 363 -35.51 -33.25 -29.92
C PRO A 363 -36.60 -33.18 -30.97
#